data_9bd9c5a7a097d35043a98d59f287b71f
#
_entry.id   9bd9c5a7a097d35043a98d59f287b71f
#
_cell.length_a   1.000
_cell.length_b   1.000
_cell.length_c   1.000
_cell.angle_alpha   90.00
_cell.angle_beta   90.00
_cell.angle_gamma   90.00
#
_symmetry.space_group_name_H-M   'P 1'
#
loop_
_entity.id
_entity.type
_entity.pdbx_description
1 polymer ?
#
loop_
_entity_poly.entity_id
_entity_poly.type
_entity_poly.pdbx_seq_one_letter_code
_entity_poly.pdbx_strand_id
1 'polypeptide(L)'
;YEATKYDFDGANLTGIEGIPTATIVPWSSSSVPTGFLECNGAAVSRSTYSALFAIVGTTYGAGDGASTFNLPDLQDNVAIGKSGTKALASTGGANTVQSTGNVGGSTANATLSEAQLAEHDHGGSARGSIHRYQGPQASSYPLLEANNNTNNAGSGTGHSHNMSATFTGDSTSVVQPYLAVIYIIKT
;
A
#
# COMPACT_ATOMS: atom_id res chain seq x y z
N TYR A 1 -25.46 33.56 -59.33
CA TYR A 1 -24.89 32.78 -58.20
C TYR A 1 -25.99 32.65 -57.15
N GLU A 2 -26.65 31.49 -57.10
CA GLU A 2 -27.70 31.24 -56.08
C GLU A 2 -27.04 30.97 -54.73
N ALA A 3 -27.01 31.92 -53.89
CA ALA A 3 -26.50 31.81 -52.48
C ALA A 3 -27.30 30.81 -51.63
N THR A 4 -28.44 30.33 -52.16
CA THR A 4 -29.32 29.35 -51.50
C THR A 4 -28.88 27.90 -51.68
N LYS A 5 -27.80 27.62 -52.44
CA LYS A 5 -27.35 26.29 -52.79
C LYS A 5 -26.30 25.72 -51.82
N TYR A 6 -25.78 26.53 -50.96
CA TYR A 6 -24.78 26.12 -49.94
C TYR A 6 -25.28 26.53 -48.56
N ASP A 7 -26.07 25.66 -47.97
CA ASP A 7 -26.41 25.76 -46.55
C ASP A 7 -25.21 25.26 -45.75
N PHE A 8 -24.42 26.21 -45.25
CA PHE A 8 -23.23 25.94 -44.42
C PHE A 8 -23.55 25.65 -42.97
N ASP A 9 -24.84 25.57 -42.56
CA ASP A 9 -25.24 25.29 -41.19
C ASP A 9 -25.12 23.79 -40.86
N GLY A 10 -24.81 22.95 -41.83
CA GLY A 10 -24.66 21.50 -41.68
C GLY A 10 -25.96 20.72 -41.67
N ALA A 11 -27.15 21.37 -41.68
CA ALA A 11 -28.44 20.70 -41.57
C ALA A 11 -28.73 19.75 -42.76
N ASN A 12 -28.17 20.05 -43.96
CA ASN A 12 -28.35 19.27 -45.18
C ASN A 12 -27.12 18.43 -45.57
N LEU A 13 -26.10 18.37 -44.70
CA LEU A 13 -24.95 17.52 -44.90
C LEU A 13 -25.32 16.09 -44.49
N THR A 14 -25.80 15.29 -45.45
CA THR A 14 -26.05 13.87 -45.25
C THR A 14 -24.75 13.07 -45.45
N GLY A 15 -24.50 12.13 -44.54
CA GLY A 15 -23.30 11.28 -44.62
C GLY A 15 -22.07 11.80 -43.87
N ILE A 16 -22.18 12.93 -43.16
CA ILE A 16 -21.18 13.29 -42.15
C ILE A 16 -21.60 12.57 -40.87
N GLU A 17 -20.95 11.48 -40.56
CA GLU A 17 -21.06 10.85 -39.28
C GLU A 17 -20.50 11.80 -38.22
N GLY A 18 -21.38 12.34 -37.39
CA GLY A 18 -20.97 13.09 -36.18
C GLY A 18 -20.25 12.19 -35.18
N ILE A 19 -20.03 12.66 -33.98
CA ILE A 19 -19.44 11.84 -32.92
C ILE A 19 -20.33 10.60 -32.70
N PRO A 20 -19.79 9.37 -32.86
CA PRO A 20 -20.58 8.15 -32.68
C PRO A 20 -21.18 8.05 -31.28
N THR A 21 -22.38 7.49 -31.16
CA THR A 21 -23.00 7.17 -29.87
C THR A 21 -22.04 6.34 -29.02
N ALA A 22 -22.04 6.57 -27.71
CA ALA A 22 -21.15 5.99 -26.71
C ALA A 22 -19.67 6.50 -26.76
N THR A 23 -19.34 7.48 -27.62
CA THR A 23 -18.05 8.15 -27.52
C THR A 23 -17.97 8.96 -26.23
N ILE A 24 -16.89 8.80 -25.46
CA ILE A 24 -16.61 9.54 -24.23
C ILE A 24 -15.56 10.60 -24.56
N VAL A 25 -15.81 11.84 -24.16
CA VAL A 25 -14.89 12.96 -24.35
C VAL A 25 -14.79 13.80 -23.06
N PRO A 26 -13.63 14.41 -22.76
CA PRO A 26 -13.54 15.40 -21.68
C PRO A 26 -14.25 16.70 -22.10
N TRP A 27 -14.89 17.36 -21.15
CA TRP A 27 -15.65 18.58 -21.34
C TRP A 27 -15.30 19.62 -20.27
N SER A 28 -15.03 20.86 -20.67
CA SER A 28 -14.50 21.90 -19.80
C SER A 28 -15.56 22.76 -19.10
N SER A 29 -16.85 22.48 -19.29
CA SER A 29 -17.94 23.20 -18.65
C SER A 29 -18.78 22.25 -17.80
N SER A 30 -19.35 22.75 -16.70
CA SER A 30 -20.32 22.03 -15.89
C SER A 30 -21.68 21.84 -16.58
N SER A 31 -21.96 22.60 -17.63
CA SER A 31 -23.19 22.49 -18.42
C SER A 31 -23.01 21.46 -19.53
N VAL A 32 -23.67 20.33 -19.41
CA VAL A 32 -23.59 19.22 -20.39
C VAL A 32 -24.38 19.62 -21.66
N PRO A 33 -23.78 19.54 -22.86
CA PRO A 33 -24.47 19.90 -24.11
C PRO A 33 -25.55 18.89 -24.48
N THR A 34 -26.54 19.35 -25.23
CA THR A 34 -27.61 18.47 -25.78
C THR A 34 -27.02 17.30 -26.55
N GLY A 35 -27.57 16.10 -26.33
CA GLY A 35 -27.10 14.87 -26.97
C GLY A 35 -25.92 14.21 -26.27
N PHE A 36 -25.59 14.68 -25.05
CA PHE A 36 -24.60 14.05 -24.19
C PHE A 36 -25.15 13.90 -22.78
N LEU A 37 -24.55 12.98 -22.01
CA LEU A 37 -24.76 12.81 -20.57
C LEU A 37 -23.40 12.83 -19.85
N GLU A 38 -23.40 13.26 -18.62
CA GLU A 38 -22.22 13.21 -17.77
C GLU A 38 -21.89 11.78 -17.35
N CYS A 39 -20.62 11.41 -17.39
CA CYS A 39 -20.12 10.11 -16.94
C CYS A 39 -19.95 10.11 -15.41
N ASN A 40 -21.05 10.12 -14.68
CA ASN A 40 -21.11 10.22 -13.22
C ASN A 40 -21.75 8.99 -12.54
N GLY A 41 -21.84 7.86 -13.26
CA GLY A 41 -22.41 6.62 -12.73
C GLY A 41 -23.95 6.60 -12.60
N ALA A 42 -24.64 7.67 -13.00
CA ALA A 42 -26.09 7.76 -12.86
C ALA A 42 -26.84 6.66 -13.61
N ALA A 43 -27.96 6.20 -13.04
CA ALA A 43 -28.88 5.31 -13.72
C ALA A 43 -29.81 6.10 -14.65
N VAL A 44 -29.83 5.72 -15.93
CA VAL A 44 -30.64 6.38 -16.97
C VAL A 44 -31.57 5.39 -17.68
N SER A 45 -32.64 5.90 -18.28
CA SER A 45 -33.69 5.07 -18.91
C SER A 45 -33.18 4.36 -20.17
N ARG A 46 -33.39 3.04 -20.25
CA ARG A 46 -33.08 2.22 -21.45
C ARG A 46 -33.96 2.62 -22.64
N SER A 47 -35.19 3.04 -22.42
CA SER A 47 -36.07 3.46 -23.51
C SER A 47 -35.71 4.82 -24.08
N THR A 48 -35.40 5.80 -23.21
CA THR A 48 -35.02 7.15 -23.63
C THR A 48 -33.65 7.14 -24.34
N TYR A 49 -32.70 6.35 -23.86
CA TYR A 49 -31.34 6.27 -24.41
C TYR A 49 -31.07 4.91 -25.05
N SER A 50 -32.07 4.44 -25.85
CA SER A 50 -32.01 3.10 -26.45
C SER A 50 -30.82 2.87 -27.35
N ALA A 51 -30.39 3.87 -28.12
CA ALA A 51 -29.19 3.79 -28.96
C ALA A 51 -27.91 3.60 -28.12
N LEU A 52 -27.77 4.36 -27.03
CA LEU A 52 -26.66 4.21 -26.09
C LEU A 52 -26.71 2.85 -25.39
N PHE A 53 -27.90 2.43 -24.92
CA PHE A 53 -28.07 1.14 -24.27
C PHE A 53 -27.72 -0.04 -25.20
N ALA A 54 -28.04 0.05 -26.48
CA ALA A 54 -27.69 -0.96 -27.48
C ALA A 54 -26.16 -1.20 -27.58
N ILE A 55 -25.35 -0.17 -27.29
CA ILE A 55 -23.89 -0.24 -27.36
C ILE A 55 -23.29 -0.65 -26.00
N VAL A 56 -23.66 0.05 -24.93
CA VAL A 56 -23.02 -0.14 -23.63
C VAL A 56 -23.68 -1.25 -22.79
N GLY A 57 -24.95 -1.54 -23.02
CA GLY A 57 -25.71 -2.53 -22.26
C GLY A 57 -25.67 -2.24 -20.76
N THR A 58 -25.37 -3.25 -19.99
CA THR A 58 -25.20 -3.18 -18.52
C THR A 58 -23.73 -3.20 -18.08
N THR A 59 -22.81 -2.90 -18.99
CA THR A 59 -21.37 -2.97 -18.75
C THR A 59 -20.93 -2.16 -17.53
N TYR A 60 -21.53 -1.00 -17.32
CA TYR A 60 -21.21 -0.09 -16.20
C TYR A 60 -22.21 -0.21 -15.03
N GLY A 61 -23.17 -1.12 -15.13
CA GLY A 61 -24.15 -1.41 -14.11
C GLY A 61 -25.55 -1.60 -14.67
N ALA A 62 -26.33 -2.46 -14.03
CA ALA A 62 -27.67 -2.85 -14.51
C ALA A 62 -28.78 -1.84 -14.17
N GLY A 63 -28.46 -0.78 -13.41
CA GLY A 63 -29.47 0.13 -12.89
C GLY A 63 -30.45 -0.59 -11.93
N ASP A 64 -31.74 -0.45 -12.20
CA ASP A 64 -32.82 -1.16 -11.49
C ASP A 64 -33.03 -2.63 -11.97
N GLY A 65 -32.19 -3.06 -12.89
CA GLY A 65 -32.27 -4.40 -13.50
C GLY A 65 -33.27 -4.52 -14.64
N ALA A 66 -34.22 -3.61 -14.81
CA ALA A 66 -35.31 -3.69 -15.75
C ALA A 66 -35.40 -2.54 -16.75
N SER A 67 -35.52 -1.30 -16.27
CA SER A 67 -35.85 -0.13 -17.07
C SER A 67 -34.69 0.87 -17.21
N THR A 68 -33.66 0.74 -16.36
CA THR A 68 -32.49 1.63 -16.35
C THR A 68 -31.18 0.86 -16.53
N PHE A 69 -30.10 1.60 -16.85
CA PHE A 69 -28.73 1.13 -16.88
C PHE A 69 -27.83 2.26 -16.37
N ASN A 70 -26.64 1.92 -15.85
CA ASN A 70 -25.71 2.92 -15.35
C ASN A 70 -24.79 3.45 -16.45
N LEU A 71 -24.53 4.74 -16.40
CA LEU A 71 -23.46 5.38 -17.14
C LEU A 71 -22.08 5.02 -16.55
N PRO A 72 -21.00 5.14 -17.33
CA PRO A 72 -19.66 5.11 -16.77
C PRO A 72 -19.51 6.13 -15.63
N ASP A 73 -18.77 5.78 -14.58
CA ASP A 73 -18.38 6.71 -13.53
C ASP A 73 -16.90 7.06 -13.69
N LEU A 74 -16.64 8.29 -14.13
CA LEU A 74 -15.30 8.84 -14.31
C LEU A 74 -15.01 9.95 -13.28
N GLN A 75 -15.85 10.14 -12.27
CA GLN A 75 -15.57 11.04 -11.17
C GLN A 75 -14.39 10.47 -10.35
N ASP A 76 -13.39 11.31 -10.09
CA ASP A 76 -12.16 10.93 -9.40
C ASP A 76 -11.40 9.73 -10.02
N ASN A 77 -11.72 9.36 -11.27
CA ASN A 77 -11.11 8.26 -12.01
C ASN A 77 -10.38 8.75 -13.25
N VAL A 78 -9.25 8.13 -13.54
CA VAL A 78 -8.50 8.32 -14.81
C VAL A 78 -8.87 7.20 -15.77
N ALA A 79 -9.28 7.56 -16.98
CA ALA A 79 -9.53 6.58 -18.03
C ALA A 79 -8.22 5.93 -18.48
N ILE A 80 -8.18 4.60 -18.47
CA ILE A 80 -7.06 3.80 -18.95
C ILE A 80 -7.52 2.83 -20.04
N GLY A 81 -6.61 2.49 -20.95
CA GLY A 81 -6.89 1.51 -22.02
C GLY A 81 -7.16 0.12 -21.45
N LYS A 82 -8.20 -0.55 -21.98
CA LYS A 82 -8.47 -1.97 -21.72
C LYS A 82 -7.28 -2.83 -22.12
N SER A 83 -6.97 -3.86 -21.34
CA SER A 83 -5.92 -4.83 -21.64
C SER A 83 -6.36 -6.26 -21.25
N GLY A 84 -5.48 -7.23 -21.40
CA GLY A 84 -5.73 -8.60 -20.94
C GLY A 84 -5.89 -8.72 -19.41
N THR A 85 -5.29 -7.81 -18.64
CA THR A 85 -5.35 -7.77 -17.17
C THR A 85 -6.30 -6.71 -16.63
N LYS A 86 -6.77 -5.80 -17.48
CA LYS A 86 -7.73 -4.74 -17.13
C LYS A 86 -8.93 -4.85 -18.07
N ALA A 87 -9.98 -5.47 -17.58
CA ALA A 87 -11.22 -5.62 -18.36
C ALA A 87 -11.90 -4.26 -18.54
N LEU A 88 -12.77 -4.16 -19.58
CA LEU A 88 -13.64 -3.00 -19.72
C LEU A 88 -14.50 -2.82 -18.46
N ALA A 89 -14.67 -1.59 -18.02
CA ALA A 89 -15.37 -1.18 -16.79
C ALA A 89 -14.74 -1.67 -15.47
N SER A 90 -13.55 -2.29 -15.49
CA SER A 90 -12.84 -2.59 -14.24
C SER A 90 -12.32 -1.31 -13.60
N THR A 91 -12.42 -1.23 -12.28
CA THR A 91 -11.91 -0.13 -11.46
C THR A 91 -10.73 -0.59 -10.62
N GLY A 92 -9.89 0.33 -10.20
CA GLY A 92 -8.74 0.03 -9.35
C GLY A 92 -7.86 1.25 -9.14
N GLY A 93 -6.85 1.07 -8.30
CA GLY A 93 -5.97 2.16 -7.89
C GLY A 93 -6.40 2.81 -6.59
N ALA A 94 -5.64 3.79 -6.14
CA ALA A 94 -5.93 4.59 -4.95
C ALA A 94 -5.32 5.98 -5.11
N ASN A 95 -5.98 6.97 -4.53
CA ASN A 95 -5.51 8.37 -4.51
C ASN A 95 -4.49 8.63 -3.40
N THR A 96 -4.36 7.69 -2.46
CA THR A 96 -3.42 7.79 -1.34
C THR A 96 -2.70 6.47 -1.15
N VAL A 97 -1.48 6.53 -0.65
CA VAL A 97 -0.74 5.39 -0.15
C VAL A 97 -0.43 5.61 1.33
N GLN A 98 -0.66 4.60 2.11
CA GLN A 98 -0.19 4.55 3.48
C GLN A 98 0.91 3.50 3.58
N SER A 99 2.09 3.93 3.97
CA SER A 99 3.19 3.01 4.20
C SER A 99 3.00 2.33 5.56
N THR A 100 2.73 1.04 5.54
CA THR A 100 2.62 0.22 6.74
C THR A 100 3.58 -0.96 6.63
N GLY A 101 4.19 -1.33 7.72
CA GLY A 101 5.09 -2.47 7.73
C GLY A 101 5.40 -2.92 9.14
N ASN A 102 5.83 -4.15 9.26
CA ASN A 102 6.38 -4.67 10.49
C ASN A 102 7.90 -4.74 10.36
N VAL A 103 8.58 -4.12 11.29
CA VAL A 103 10.02 -4.36 11.47
C VAL A 103 10.13 -5.54 12.42
N GLY A 104 10.47 -6.67 11.88
CA GLY A 104 10.64 -7.91 12.63
C GLY A 104 12.01 -8.52 12.39
N GLY A 105 12.45 -9.34 13.28
CA GLY A 105 13.70 -10.06 13.20
C GLY A 105 14.28 -10.33 14.55
N SER A 106 15.46 -10.88 14.57
CA SER A 106 16.26 -11.04 15.78
C SER A 106 17.65 -10.46 15.52
N THR A 107 18.28 -9.95 16.55
CA THR A 107 19.73 -9.64 16.49
C THR A 107 20.48 -10.95 16.30
N ALA A 108 21.61 -10.91 15.61
CA ALA A 108 22.51 -12.05 15.60
C ALA A 108 22.91 -12.43 17.03
N ASN A 109 23.16 -13.73 17.26
CA ASN A 109 23.68 -14.17 18.54
C ASN A 109 24.98 -13.44 18.86
N ALA A 110 25.02 -12.81 20.02
CA ALA A 110 26.22 -12.13 20.53
C ALA A 110 26.64 -12.79 21.84
N THR A 111 27.92 -13.07 21.98
CA THR A 111 28.58 -13.40 23.23
C THR A 111 29.20 -12.13 23.78
N LEU A 112 28.95 -11.83 25.06
CA LEU A 112 29.62 -10.74 25.72
C LEU A 112 31.10 -11.11 25.89
N SER A 113 31.97 -10.21 25.45
CA SER A 113 33.39 -10.28 25.78
C SER A 113 33.60 -9.77 27.22
N GLU A 114 34.72 -10.16 27.84
CA GLU A 114 35.10 -9.69 29.19
C GLU A 114 35.07 -8.15 29.27
N ALA A 115 35.53 -7.48 28.24
CA ALA A 115 35.55 -6.02 28.16
C ALA A 115 34.14 -5.36 28.12
N GLN A 116 33.10 -6.11 27.80
CA GLN A 116 31.70 -5.65 27.75
C GLN A 116 30.95 -5.92 29.06
N LEU A 117 31.55 -6.66 29.97
CA LEU A 117 31.02 -6.84 31.33
C LEU A 117 31.41 -5.64 32.19
N ALA A 118 30.49 -5.22 33.05
CA ALA A 118 30.83 -4.22 34.07
C ALA A 118 31.94 -4.78 34.94
N GLU A 119 32.92 -3.92 35.27
CA GLU A 119 33.95 -4.29 36.25
C GLU A 119 33.31 -4.71 37.55
N HIS A 120 33.55 -5.94 37.96
CA HIS A 120 33.02 -6.50 39.22
C HIS A 120 34.07 -7.41 39.83
N ASP A 121 34.14 -7.39 41.15
CA ASP A 121 35.06 -8.21 41.93
C ASP A 121 34.26 -9.30 42.67
N HIS A 122 34.74 -10.51 42.56
CA HIS A 122 34.30 -11.60 43.39
C HIS A 122 35.14 -11.61 44.63
N GLY A 123 34.79 -10.80 45.63
CA GLY A 123 35.46 -10.68 46.90
C GLY A 123 35.40 -11.98 47.73
N GLY A 124 35.69 -13.09 47.11
CA GLY A 124 35.94 -14.38 47.77
C GLY A 124 37.34 -14.40 48.35
N SER A 125 37.56 -13.81 49.52
CA SER A 125 38.76 -14.08 50.29
C SER A 125 38.75 -15.56 50.63
N ALA A 126 39.36 -16.38 49.83
CA ALA A 126 39.87 -17.63 50.32
C ALA A 126 41.02 -17.31 51.30
N ARG A 127 40.65 -16.83 52.43
CA ARG A 127 41.55 -16.90 53.58
C ARG A 127 41.57 -18.39 53.99
N GLY A 128 42.44 -19.11 53.34
CA GLY A 128 42.94 -20.31 53.96
C GLY A 128 43.60 -19.88 55.27
N SER A 129 42.88 -19.99 56.39
CA SER A 129 43.45 -19.84 57.71
C SER A 129 44.49 -20.91 57.86
N ILE A 130 45.76 -20.50 57.58
CA ILE A 130 46.88 -21.39 57.94
C ILE A 130 47.02 -21.28 59.45
N HIS A 131 46.27 -22.12 60.20
CA HIS A 131 46.60 -22.36 61.57
C HIS A 131 47.96 -23.11 61.56
N ARG A 132 49.03 -22.37 61.75
CA ARG A 132 50.28 -22.95 62.14
C ARG A 132 50.13 -23.50 63.57
N TYR A 133 49.88 -24.76 63.66
CA TYR A 133 50.07 -25.45 64.92
C TYR A 133 51.56 -25.66 65.10
N GLN A 134 52.18 -24.85 65.98
CA GLN A 134 53.56 -25.07 66.44
C GLN A 134 53.47 -26.11 67.57
N GLY A 135 53.54 -27.39 67.20
CA GLY A 135 53.79 -28.44 68.13
C GLY A 135 55.16 -29.06 67.83
N PRO A 136 55.78 -29.70 68.80
CA PRO A 136 57.18 -30.13 68.69
C PRO A 136 57.46 -31.36 67.84
N GLN A 137 56.58 -31.73 66.93
CA GLN A 137 56.83 -32.76 65.91
C GLN A 137 56.43 -32.24 64.53
N ALA A 138 57.42 -31.80 63.79
CA ALA A 138 57.27 -31.44 62.40
C ALA A 138 57.09 -32.71 61.53
N SER A 139 55.88 -33.19 61.34
CA SER A 139 55.57 -34.01 60.20
C SER A 139 55.10 -33.09 59.07
N SER A 140 55.80 -33.16 57.95
CA SER A 140 55.43 -32.42 56.70
C SER A 140 54.11 -32.92 56.19
N TYR A 141 53.03 -32.19 56.51
CA TYR A 141 51.79 -32.40 55.79
C TYR A 141 51.89 -31.68 54.47
N PRO A 142 51.56 -32.33 53.33
CA PRO A 142 51.49 -31.63 52.05
C PRO A 142 50.51 -30.51 52.16
N LEU A 143 50.93 -29.32 51.77
CA LEU A 143 50.06 -28.18 51.56
C LEU A 143 49.05 -28.63 50.51
N LEU A 144 47.79 -28.78 50.92
CA LEU A 144 46.71 -28.82 49.97
C LEU A 144 46.64 -27.42 49.37
N GLU A 145 47.17 -27.21 48.20
CA GLU A 145 46.84 -26.03 47.41
C GLU A 145 45.35 -26.02 47.23
N ALA A 146 44.63 -25.18 47.97
CA ALA A 146 43.26 -24.91 47.70
C ALA A 146 43.21 -24.23 46.33
N ASN A 147 42.91 -25.02 45.36
CA ASN A 147 42.66 -24.49 44.01
C ASN A 147 41.40 -23.60 44.10
N ASN A 148 41.62 -22.30 44.39
CA ASN A 148 40.55 -21.30 44.43
C ASN A 148 40.10 -20.97 43.02
N ASN A 149 39.72 -21.96 42.27
CA ASN A 149 39.10 -21.72 41.01
C ASN A 149 37.67 -21.33 41.26
N THR A 150 37.40 -20.04 41.19
CA THR A 150 36.02 -19.60 41.08
C THR A 150 35.44 -20.17 39.79
N ASN A 151 34.52 -21.14 39.95
CA ASN A 151 33.88 -21.71 38.77
C ASN A 151 33.33 -20.61 37.87
N ASN A 152 33.59 -20.75 36.57
CA ASN A 152 33.04 -19.85 35.60
C ASN A 152 31.50 -19.80 35.76
N ALA A 153 30.98 -18.64 36.06
CA ALA A 153 29.55 -18.41 36.05
C ALA A 153 29.10 -18.08 34.62
N GLY A 154 28.05 -18.76 34.18
CA GLY A 154 27.50 -18.58 32.84
C GLY A 154 28.02 -19.60 31.83
N SER A 155 27.27 -19.83 30.78
CA SER A 155 27.55 -20.81 29.74
C SER A 155 28.42 -20.26 28.58
N GLY A 156 28.65 -18.97 28.52
CA GLY A 156 29.29 -18.31 27.38
C GLY A 156 28.51 -18.41 26.07
N THR A 157 27.25 -18.86 26.13
CA THR A 157 26.40 -18.97 24.94
C THR A 157 25.87 -17.61 24.55
N GLY A 158 25.93 -17.33 23.25
CA GLY A 158 25.33 -16.13 22.69
C GLY A 158 23.80 -16.12 22.87
N HIS A 159 23.25 -14.94 23.03
CA HIS A 159 21.82 -14.72 23.06
C HIS A 159 21.44 -13.68 22.01
N SER A 160 20.16 -13.67 21.61
CA SER A 160 19.60 -12.73 20.66
C SER A 160 18.39 -12.04 21.25
N HIS A 161 18.11 -10.86 20.79
CA HIS A 161 16.89 -10.13 21.12
C HIS A 161 15.94 -10.14 19.93
N ASN A 162 14.70 -10.51 20.17
CA ASN A 162 13.66 -10.34 19.16
C ASN A 162 13.31 -8.86 19.05
N MET A 163 13.29 -8.39 17.81
CA MET A 163 12.86 -7.03 17.50
C MET A 163 11.52 -7.12 16.78
N SER A 164 10.52 -6.43 17.30
CA SER A 164 9.19 -6.36 16.70
C SER A 164 8.69 -4.92 16.86
N ALA A 165 8.43 -4.28 15.75
CA ALA A 165 7.80 -2.97 15.70
C ALA A 165 6.86 -2.90 14.50
N THR A 166 5.72 -2.25 14.68
CA THR A 166 4.82 -1.91 13.58
C THR A 166 5.08 -0.46 13.19
N PHE A 167 5.41 -0.25 11.93
CA PHE A 167 5.51 1.09 11.37
C PHE A 167 4.19 1.42 10.66
N THR A 168 3.59 2.55 11.03
CA THR A 168 2.45 3.12 10.32
C THR A 168 2.81 4.54 9.93
N GLY A 169 3.02 4.76 8.66
CA GLY A 169 3.28 6.10 8.12
C GLY A 169 1.99 6.88 7.91
N ASP A 170 2.11 8.17 7.72
CA ASP A 170 0.99 9.02 7.33
C ASP A 170 0.51 8.69 5.92
N SER A 171 -0.79 8.85 5.71
CA SER A 171 -1.38 8.71 4.38
C SER A 171 -0.90 9.86 3.49
N THR A 172 -0.26 9.50 2.37
CA THR A 172 0.28 10.48 1.42
C THR A 172 -0.47 10.38 0.10
N SER A 173 -0.85 11.54 -0.48
CA SER A 173 -1.44 11.59 -1.81
C SER A 173 -0.41 11.13 -2.86
N VAL A 174 -0.84 10.22 -3.73
CA VAL A 174 -0.07 9.77 -4.91
C VAL A 174 -0.64 10.32 -6.21
N VAL A 175 -1.62 11.20 -6.10
CA VAL A 175 -2.24 11.85 -7.26
C VAL A 175 -1.28 12.90 -7.79
N GLN A 176 -0.98 12.84 -9.08
CA GLN A 176 -0.21 13.86 -9.77
C GLN A 176 -0.98 15.19 -9.83
N PRO A 177 -0.32 16.34 -10.01
CA PRO A 177 -1.01 17.59 -10.28
C PRO A 177 -2.01 17.42 -11.43
N TYR A 178 -3.25 17.82 -11.23
CA TYR A 178 -4.34 17.60 -12.18
C TYR A 178 -5.20 18.85 -12.37
N LEU A 179 -5.91 18.90 -13.49
CA LEU A 179 -7.00 19.82 -13.76
C LEU A 179 -8.28 19.00 -13.92
N ALA A 180 -9.27 19.26 -13.09
CA ALA A 180 -10.55 18.56 -13.17
C ALA A 180 -11.39 19.09 -14.34
N VAL A 181 -11.91 18.17 -15.13
CA VAL A 181 -12.91 18.36 -16.19
C VAL A 181 -13.98 17.28 -16.03
N ILE A 182 -15.19 17.50 -16.53
CA ILE A 182 -16.15 16.41 -16.59
C ILE A 182 -15.90 15.55 -17.84
N TYR A 183 -16.28 14.29 -17.76
CA TYR A 183 -16.37 13.41 -18.94
C TYR A 183 -17.84 13.30 -19.34
N ILE A 184 -18.09 13.39 -20.64
CA ILE A 184 -19.44 13.26 -21.20
C ILE A 184 -19.46 12.15 -22.24
N ILE A 185 -20.61 11.45 -22.32
CA ILE A 185 -20.85 10.36 -23.26
C ILE A 185 -21.93 10.76 -24.26
N LYS A 186 -21.70 10.51 -25.52
CA LYS A 186 -22.68 10.77 -26.61
C LYS A 186 -23.86 9.80 -26.49
N THR A 187 -25.08 10.36 -26.51
CA THR A 187 -26.34 9.59 -26.51
C THR A 187 -26.88 9.31 -27.89
#